data_74c175e2ad20626ef1b4d665d3991f1f
#
_entry.id   74c175e2ad20626ef1b4d665d3991f1f
#
_cell.length_a   1.000
_cell.length_b   1.000
_cell.length_c   1.000
_cell.angle_alpha   90.00
_cell.angle_beta   90.00
_cell.angle_gamma   90.00
#
_symmetry.space_group_name_H-M   'P 1'
#
loop_
_entity.id
_entity.type
_entity.pdbx_description
1 polymer ?
#
loop_
_entity_poly.entity_id
_entity_poly.type
_entity_poly.pdbx_seq_one_letter_code
_entity_poly.pdbx_strand_id
1 'polypeptide(L)'
;MRTAETHMNSESAHGYRPCIIIPGIGQSKVIETDENGEKIRNLWPFDPDIDALVKSVAPSAARMMLLRRDCGFTAALDKAVRTMLEPLSCTPDSMRKVRAEVVGYYRPVGECTAGEKRYIYKMVPLNALSDIIGEENLYFFAYDIFGRADENARLLREFIAMVKEQRQCEKVDLIPVSMGATVAEMYFELYGADQDVKRVIGVVPAYDGSDIAADLVAGDINTDDCDALLEMLLSRREAEKISKLMHMMPKKVTDGAVRALVRAACESVVINSSAMWGIIPSERYPALRDKYLGDSAHDAMRAVTDRHWRVRRNIKELVRREQERSVEFYNICGCGKRLVPIAASDSLTSDTIVPTYSASMGAQCAPPGRTLSPGRGEPVDFISPRSDINAASAAVPDRTWFYYNMEHEQAAENKNLLDLVAKIASSDEPIDVFTMPEHPQFADYKK
;
A
#
# COMPACT_ATOMS: atom_id res chain seq x y z
N MET A 1 46.16 -36.42 9.25
CA MET A 1 44.76 -36.46 9.68
C MET A 1 44.23 -35.03 9.51
N ARG A 2 43.50 -34.77 8.42
CA ARG A 2 42.79 -33.51 8.18
C ARG A 2 41.34 -33.77 8.57
N THR A 3 40.89 -33.11 9.62
CA THR A 3 39.49 -33.09 10.02
C THR A 3 38.72 -32.26 8.97
N ALA A 4 37.84 -32.90 8.26
CA ALA A 4 36.85 -32.23 7.43
C ALA A 4 35.80 -31.62 8.38
N GLU A 5 35.77 -30.30 8.47
CA GLU A 5 34.64 -29.57 9.04
C GLU A 5 33.48 -29.67 8.04
N THR A 6 32.52 -30.48 8.39
CA THR A 6 31.23 -30.60 7.73
C THR A 6 30.44 -29.34 8.11
N HIS A 7 30.34 -28.37 7.20
CA HIS A 7 29.31 -27.36 7.29
C HIS A 7 27.96 -28.09 7.17
N MET A 8 27.33 -28.36 8.28
CA MET A 8 25.93 -28.73 8.33
C MET A 8 25.14 -27.47 7.95
N ASN A 9 24.59 -27.46 6.73
CA ASN A 9 23.49 -26.57 6.38
C ASN A 9 22.37 -26.83 7.40
N SER A 10 22.08 -25.85 8.24
CA SER A 10 20.90 -25.88 9.10
C SER A 10 19.68 -25.55 8.25
N GLU A 11 19.24 -26.48 7.41
CA GLU A 11 17.90 -26.46 6.89
C GLU A 11 16.95 -26.57 8.07
N SER A 12 16.04 -25.61 8.20
CA SER A 12 15.05 -25.56 9.28
C SER A 12 14.31 -26.90 9.40
N ALA A 13 14.07 -27.37 10.60
CA ALA A 13 13.34 -28.60 10.89
C ALA A 13 11.88 -28.59 10.40
N HIS A 14 11.44 -27.56 9.69
CA HIS A 14 10.10 -27.37 9.14
C HIS A 14 10.22 -26.86 7.71
N GLY A 15 9.89 -27.66 6.74
CA GLY A 15 10.09 -27.59 5.29
C GLY A 15 9.88 -26.29 4.51
N TYR A 16 9.44 -25.18 5.14
CA TYR A 16 9.25 -23.89 4.46
C TYR A 16 9.93 -22.76 5.23
N ARG A 17 10.47 -21.78 4.47
CA ARG A 17 11.01 -20.55 5.04
C ARG A 17 9.87 -19.70 5.61
N PRO A 18 10.06 -19.02 6.76
CA PRO A 18 9.03 -18.14 7.29
C PRO A 18 8.74 -16.98 6.34
N CYS A 19 7.46 -16.73 6.10
CA CYS A 19 6.94 -15.66 5.25
C CYS A 19 6.35 -14.56 6.13
N ILE A 20 6.84 -13.34 5.95
CA ILE A 20 6.33 -12.15 6.65
C ILE A 20 5.44 -11.35 5.69
N ILE A 21 4.15 -11.30 6.00
CA ILE A 21 3.19 -10.48 5.29
C ILE A 21 3.34 -9.04 5.78
N ILE A 22 3.60 -8.11 4.85
CA ILE A 22 3.60 -6.67 5.11
C ILE A 22 2.32 -6.11 4.48
N PRO A 23 1.27 -5.81 5.26
CA PRO A 23 -0.05 -5.48 4.73
C PRO A 23 -0.09 -4.12 4.04
N GLY A 24 -1.16 -3.86 3.29
CA GLY A 24 -1.42 -2.58 2.64
C GLY A 24 -2.00 -1.52 3.56
N ILE A 25 -2.42 -0.43 2.94
CA ILE A 25 -3.05 0.68 3.65
C ILE A 25 -4.31 0.19 4.38
N GLY A 26 -4.49 0.62 5.63
CA GLY A 26 -5.69 0.30 6.40
C GLY A 26 -5.75 -1.09 7.02
N GLN A 27 -4.79 -1.96 6.78
CA GLN A 27 -4.82 -3.36 7.22
C GLN A 27 -4.13 -3.62 8.57
N SER A 28 -3.42 -2.63 9.13
CA SER A 28 -2.88 -2.68 10.48
C SER A 28 -3.85 -2.07 11.49
N LYS A 29 -3.75 -2.47 12.74
CA LYS A 29 -4.52 -1.86 13.83
C LYS A 29 -3.63 -0.96 14.68
N VAL A 30 -4.06 0.29 14.88
CA VAL A 30 -3.37 1.28 15.71
C VAL A 30 -4.34 1.82 16.75
N ILE A 31 -3.89 1.91 17.99
CA ILE A 31 -4.68 2.41 19.11
C ILE A 31 -4.01 3.63 19.73
N GLU A 32 -4.81 4.51 20.34
CA GLU A 32 -4.33 5.53 21.26
C GLU A 32 -4.31 4.95 22.67
N THR A 33 -3.22 5.18 23.39
CA THR A 33 -3.05 4.76 24.79
C THR A 33 -2.82 5.95 25.70
N ASP A 34 -3.17 5.79 26.97
CA ASP A 34 -2.85 6.74 28.02
C ASP A 34 -1.40 6.59 28.51
N GLU A 35 -1.04 7.31 29.59
CA GLU A 35 0.30 7.25 30.19
C GLU A 35 0.61 5.87 30.80
N ASN A 36 -0.40 5.09 31.16
CA ASN A 36 -0.27 3.76 31.73
C ASN A 36 -0.27 2.65 30.67
N GLY A 37 -0.44 3.00 29.38
CA GLY A 37 -0.57 2.06 28.28
C GLY A 37 -1.98 1.49 28.08
N GLU A 38 -2.98 2.02 28.83
CA GLU A 38 -4.36 1.61 28.66
C GLU A 38 -4.97 2.21 27.41
N LYS A 39 -5.72 1.39 26.68
CA LYS A 39 -6.36 1.81 25.43
C LYS A 39 -7.44 2.87 25.68
N ILE A 40 -7.31 4.01 25.01
CA ILE A 40 -8.32 5.08 24.96
C ILE A 40 -9.32 4.81 23.82
N ARG A 41 -8.81 4.63 22.57
CA ARG A 41 -9.63 4.41 21.36
C ARG A 41 -8.85 3.72 20.25
N ASN A 42 -9.56 3.29 19.20
CA ASN A 42 -8.90 2.93 17.95
C ASN A 42 -8.54 4.23 17.20
N LEU A 43 -7.30 4.31 16.73
CA LEU A 43 -6.88 5.29 15.72
C LEU A 43 -7.11 4.72 14.33
N TRP A 44 -6.83 3.41 14.17
CA TRP A 44 -7.08 2.70 12.93
C TRP A 44 -7.44 1.22 13.19
N PRO A 45 -8.43 0.63 12.53
CA PRO A 45 -9.39 1.28 11.63
C PRO A 45 -10.08 2.46 12.30
N PHE A 46 -10.18 3.57 11.55
CA PHE A 46 -10.80 4.78 12.03
C PHE A 46 -12.32 4.62 12.11
N ASP A 47 -12.90 5.02 13.25
CA ASP A 47 -14.35 5.02 13.47
C ASP A 47 -14.81 6.47 13.67
N PRO A 48 -15.23 7.15 12.59
CA PRO A 48 -15.58 8.56 12.63
C PRO A 48 -16.90 8.79 13.38
N ASP A 49 -16.93 9.79 14.28
CA ASP A 49 -18.18 10.26 14.85
C ASP A 49 -18.95 11.13 13.84
N ILE A 50 -19.67 10.44 12.94
CA ILE A 50 -20.48 11.08 11.88
C ILE A 50 -21.61 11.93 12.49
N ASP A 51 -22.17 11.54 13.63
CA ASP A 51 -23.24 12.30 14.28
C ASP A 51 -22.71 13.65 14.83
N ALA A 52 -21.52 13.67 15.43
CA ALA A 52 -20.87 14.90 15.84
C ALA A 52 -20.50 15.79 14.63
N LEU A 53 -19.99 15.20 13.55
CA LEU A 53 -19.72 15.91 12.28
C LEU A 53 -21.00 16.58 11.77
N VAL A 54 -22.08 15.81 11.61
CA VAL A 54 -23.37 16.31 11.08
C VAL A 54 -23.92 17.43 11.98
N LYS A 55 -23.91 17.25 13.30
CA LYS A 55 -24.35 18.28 14.25
C LYS A 55 -23.55 19.57 14.11
N SER A 56 -22.25 19.49 13.91
CA SER A 56 -21.36 20.67 13.80
C SER A 56 -21.63 21.48 12.52
N VAL A 57 -22.00 20.83 11.41
CA VAL A 57 -22.27 21.49 10.13
C VAL A 57 -23.75 21.84 9.92
N ALA A 58 -24.68 21.29 10.72
CA ALA A 58 -26.12 21.43 10.55
C ALA A 58 -26.63 22.88 10.40
N PRO A 59 -26.16 23.88 11.22
CA PRO A 59 -26.63 25.26 11.06
C PRO A 59 -26.27 25.88 9.71
N SER A 60 -25.06 25.61 9.20
CA SER A 60 -24.63 26.12 7.89
C SER A 60 -25.27 25.33 6.74
N ALA A 61 -25.47 24.02 6.90
CA ALA A 61 -26.22 23.16 5.98
C ALA A 61 -27.66 23.63 5.80
N ALA A 62 -28.37 23.95 6.88
CA ALA A 62 -29.73 24.47 6.81
C ALA A 62 -29.82 25.79 6.03
N ARG A 63 -28.89 26.73 6.28
CA ARG A 63 -28.80 28.00 5.53
C ARG A 63 -28.49 27.75 4.04
N MET A 64 -27.56 26.86 3.76
CA MET A 64 -27.18 26.48 2.39
C MET A 64 -28.37 25.88 1.64
N MET A 65 -29.11 24.97 2.24
CA MET A 65 -30.31 24.36 1.63
C MET A 65 -31.39 25.39 1.36
N LEU A 66 -31.62 26.32 2.27
CA LEU A 66 -32.63 27.40 2.12
C LEU A 66 -32.23 28.39 1.05
N LEU A 67 -30.99 28.86 1.06
CA LEU A 67 -30.52 29.94 0.17
C LEU A 67 -29.90 29.42 -1.13
N ARG A 68 -29.77 28.10 -1.29
CA ARG A 68 -29.19 27.43 -2.48
C ARG A 68 -27.78 27.95 -2.83
N ARG A 69 -26.99 28.33 -1.81
CA ARG A 69 -25.60 28.81 -1.90
C ARG A 69 -24.84 28.40 -0.66
N ASP A 70 -23.51 28.39 -0.70
CA ASP A 70 -22.64 27.84 0.34
C ASP A 70 -22.91 28.37 1.77
N CYS A 71 -23.09 29.67 1.95
CA CYS A 71 -23.39 30.29 3.27
C CYS A 71 -22.47 29.85 4.42
N GLY A 72 -21.20 29.53 4.12
CA GLY A 72 -20.21 29.07 5.10
C GLY A 72 -20.25 27.56 5.38
N PHE A 73 -21.02 26.78 4.62
CA PHE A 73 -21.10 25.33 4.79
C PHE A 73 -19.76 24.63 4.52
N THR A 74 -19.09 24.98 3.42
CA THR A 74 -17.78 24.43 3.06
C THR A 74 -16.71 24.69 4.14
N ALA A 75 -16.68 25.91 4.72
CA ALA A 75 -15.75 26.23 5.80
C ALA A 75 -16.06 25.50 7.10
N ALA A 76 -17.36 25.31 7.44
CA ALA A 76 -17.77 24.54 8.59
C ALA A 76 -17.41 23.05 8.44
N LEU A 77 -17.58 22.48 7.22
CA LEU A 77 -17.19 21.12 6.90
C LEU A 77 -15.69 20.91 7.01
N ASP A 78 -14.87 21.79 6.42
CA ASP A 78 -13.40 21.74 6.53
C ASP A 78 -12.96 21.72 8.00
N LYS A 79 -13.48 22.63 8.83
CA LYS A 79 -13.17 22.67 10.27
C LYS A 79 -13.59 21.39 11.00
N ALA A 80 -14.78 20.89 10.72
CA ALA A 80 -15.31 19.68 11.37
C ALA A 80 -14.49 18.43 11.04
N VAL A 81 -14.09 18.27 9.76
CA VAL A 81 -13.25 17.18 9.30
C VAL A 81 -11.86 17.22 9.95
N ARG A 82 -11.23 18.39 10.00
CA ARG A 82 -9.93 18.57 10.70
C ARG A 82 -10.00 18.20 12.18
N THR A 83 -11.06 18.64 12.87
CA THR A 83 -11.27 18.29 14.28
C THR A 83 -11.46 16.78 14.45
N MET A 84 -12.22 16.15 13.58
CA MET A 84 -12.46 14.71 13.62
C MET A 84 -11.19 13.90 13.36
N LEU A 85 -10.32 14.36 12.43
CA LEU A 85 -9.09 13.66 12.04
C LEU A 85 -7.87 14.03 12.89
N GLU A 86 -7.97 14.99 13.81
CA GLU A 86 -6.84 15.45 14.62
C GLU A 86 -6.10 14.31 15.35
N PRO A 87 -6.77 13.28 15.92
CA PRO A 87 -6.08 12.18 16.58
C PRO A 87 -5.21 11.34 15.64
N LEU A 88 -5.49 11.37 14.32
CA LEU A 88 -4.69 10.69 13.32
C LEU A 88 -3.49 11.52 12.85
N SER A 89 -3.46 12.82 13.18
CA SER A 89 -2.48 13.75 12.63
C SER A 89 -1.10 13.61 13.27
N CYS A 90 -0.09 14.08 12.52
CA CYS A 90 1.29 14.18 12.96
C CYS A 90 1.73 15.65 13.05
N THR A 91 2.82 15.88 13.75
CA THR A 91 3.59 17.13 13.73
C THR A 91 4.42 17.24 12.43
N PRO A 92 4.93 18.44 12.07
CA PRO A 92 5.71 18.60 10.84
C PRO A 92 6.98 17.73 10.73
N ASP A 93 7.49 17.21 11.82
CA ASP A 93 8.59 16.23 11.86
C ASP A 93 8.12 14.77 11.79
N SER A 94 6.83 14.55 11.45
CA SER A 94 6.18 13.25 11.26
C SER A 94 6.04 12.43 12.55
N MET A 95 5.99 13.09 13.72
CA MET A 95 5.67 12.43 14.99
C MET A 95 4.16 12.49 15.26
N ARG A 96 3.61 11.40 15.79
CA ARG A 96 2.19 11.39 16.21
C ARG A 96 1.91 12.43 17.28
N LYS A 97 0.80 13.17 17.15
CA LYS A 97 0.35 14.14 18.17
C LYS A 97 -0.24 13.46 19.42
N VAL A 98 -0.64 12.20 19.30
CA VAL A 98 -1.14 11.38 20.38
C VAL A 98 -0.24 10.17 20.57
N ARG A 99 -0.31 9.53 21.73
CA ARG A 99 0.43 8.29 21.98
C ARG A 99 -0.23 7.14 21.23
N ALA A 100 0.33 6.85 20.06
CA ALA A 100 -0.13 5.79 19.17
C ALA A 100 0.68 4.52 19.37
N GLU A 101 -0.01 3.38 19.42
CA GLU A 101 0.58 2.07 19.56
C GLU A 101 0.02 1.13 18.47
N VAL A 102 0.92 0.43 17.79
CA VAL A 102 0.55 -0.59 16.79
C VAL A 102 0.24 -1.89 17.51
N VAL A 103 -0.90 -2.48 17.23
CA VAL A 103 -1.25 -3.81 17.75
C VAL A 103 -0.49 -4.85 16.94
N GLY A 104 0.65 -5.29 17.47
CA GLY A 104 1.55 -6.24 16.82
C GLY A 104 1.21 -7.70 17.12
N TYR A 105 1.66 -8.60 16.24
CA TYR A 105 1.51 -10.05 16.34
C TYR A 105 2.89 -10.69 16.32
N TYR A 106 3.53 -10.79 17.49
CA TYR A 106 4.95 -11.22 17.64
C TYR A 106 5.09 -12.75 17.73
N ARG A 107 4.31 -13.49 16.93
CA ARG A 107 4.29 -14.94 16.84
C ARG A 107 3.72 -15.39 15.49
N PRO A 108 3.92 -16.65 15.06
CA PRO A 108 3.29 -17.14 13.84
C PRO A 108 1.77 -17.06 13.91
N VAL A 109 1.12 -16.93 12.75
CA VAL A 109 -0.35 -16.86 12.65
C VAL A 109 -1.00 -18.07 13.29
N GLY A 110 -0.36 -19.26 13.20
CA GLY A 110 -0.82 -20.49 13.84
C GLY A 110 -1.05 -20.38 15.35
N GLU A 111 -0.25 -19.57 16.03
CA GLU A 111 -0.30 -19.36 17.48
C GLU A 111 -1.18 -18.16 17.89
N CYS A 112 -1.71 -17.41 16.93
CA CYS A 112 -2.62 -16.32 17.20
C CYS A 112 -3.96 -16.83 17.74
N THR A 113 -4.62 -16.04 18.59
CA THR A 113 -5.97 -16.32 19.06
C THR A 113 -6.97 -16.33 17.91
N ALA A 114 -8.12 -16.96 18.09
CA ALA A 114 -9.18 -16.98 17.07
C ALA A 114 -9.65 -15.56 16.66
N GLY A 115 -9.62 -14.61 17.60
CA GLY A 115 -9.95 -13.21 17.33
C GLY A 115 -8.90 -12.51 16.46
N GLU A 116 -7.62 -12.73 16.73
CA GLU A 116 -6.50 -12.20 15.97
C GLU A 116 -6.45 -12.81 14.56
N LYS A 117 -6.58 -14.13 14.43
CA LYS A 117 -6.66 -14.80 13.13
C LYS A 117 -7.82 -14.25 12.28
N ARG A 118 -9.00 -14.07 12.89
CA ARG A 118 -10.15 -13.48 12.21
C ARG A 118 -9.85 -12.07 11.70
N TYR A 119 -9.12 -11.26 12.48
CA TYR A 119 -8.71 -9.93 12.04
C TYR A 119 -7.70 -10.01 10.88
N ILE A 120 -6.63 -10.79 11.05
CA ILE A 120 -5.57 -10.95 10.03
C ILE A 120 -6.18 -11.39 8.69
N TYR A 121 -6.96 -12.46 8.68
CA TYR A 121 -7.58 -12.99 7.45
C TYR A 121 -8.69 -12.12 6.87
N LYS A 122 -9.33 -11.27 7.69
CA LYS A 122 -10.25 -10.25 7.17
C LYS A 122 -9.51 -9.13 6.43
N MET A 123 -8.32 -8.75 6.94
CA MET A 123 -7.53 -7.66 6.37
C MET A 123 -6.72 -8.10 5.16
N VAL A 124 -6.13 -9.30 5.22
CA VAL A 124 -5.38 -9.91 4.13
C VAL A 124 -5.82 -11.37 4.01
N PRO A 125 -6.84 -11.69 3.18
CA PRO A 125 -7.41 -13.03 3.08
C PRO A 125 -6.45 -14.01 2.34
N LEU A 126 -5.32 -14.31 2.95
CA LEU A 126 -4.30 -15.25 2.46
C LEU A 126 -4.55 -16.67 2.92
N ASN A 127 -5.80 -17.10 3.10
CA ASN A 127 -6.14 -18.47 3.53
C ASN A 127 -5.51 -19.54 2.61
N ALA A 128 -5.56 -19.32 1.28
CA ALA A 128 -4.97 -20.25 0.33
C ALA A 128 -3.44 -20.37 0.49
N LEU A 129 -2.76 -19.30 0.89
CA LEU A 129 -1.33 -19.35 1.20
C LEU A 129 -1.09 -20.14 2.49
N SER A 130 -1.90 -19.92 3.54
CA SER A 130 -1.78 -20.64 4.81
C SER A 130 -2.06 -22.15 4.65
N ASP A 131 -2.97 -22.51 3.75
CA ASP A 131 -3.28 -23.92 3.46
C ASP A 131 -2.10 -24.66 2.79
N ILE A 132 -1.21 -23.95 2.12
CA ILE A 132 -0.07 -24.53 1.39
C ILE A 132 1.21 -24.54 2.25
N ILE A 133 1.58 -23.36 2.81
CA ILE A 133 2.84 -23.23 3.55
C ILE A 133 2.70 -23.44 5.07
N GLY A 134 1.46 -23.54 5.57
CA GLY A 134 1.13 -23.68 6.99
C GLY A 134 1.12 -22.36 7.75
N GLU A 135 0.16 -22.19 8.66
CA GLU A 135 0.05 -21.00 9.51
C GLU A 135 1.26 -20.79 10.43
N GLU A 136 1.99 -21.86 10.75
CA GLU A 136 3.21 -21.83 11.55
C GLU A 136 4.38 -21.15 10.83
N ASN A 137 4.32 -21.04 9.50
CA ASN A 137 5.32 -20.36 8.68
C ASN A 137 4.91 -18.95 8.28
N LEU A 138 3.69 -18.53 8.63
CA LEU A 138 3.17 -17.19 8.34
C LEU A 138 3.30 -16.26 9.53
N TYR A 139 3.76 -15.04 9.26
CA TYR A 139 3.85 -13.92 10.20
C TYR A 139 3.18 -12.70 9.61
N PHE A 140 2.53 -11.89 10.43
CA PHE A 140 1.86 -10.67 10.02
C PHE A 140 2.52 -9.47 10.68
N PHE A 141 3.18 -8.63 9.90
CA PHE A 141 3.84 -7.42 10.38
C PHE A 141 2.88 -6.24 10.31
N ALA A 142 2.41 -5.76 11.47
CA ALA A 142 1.60 -4.56 11.56
C ALA A 142 2.47 -3.31 11.73
N TYR A 143 2.09 -2.19 11.12
CA TYR A 143 2.81 -0.91 11.18
C TYR A 143 1.87 0.29 11.16
N ASP A 144 2.38 1.48 11.53
CA ASP A 144 1.60 2.70 11.51
C ASP A 144 1.67 3.38 10.13
N ILE A 145 0.56 3.31 9.39
CA ILE A 145 0.46 3.90 8.05
C ILE A 145 0.56 5.43 8.03
N PHE A 146 0.25 6.11 9.15
CA PHE A 146 0.35 7.57 9.29
C PHE A 146 1.60 8.00 10.07
N GLY A 147 2.47 7.07 10.43
CA GLY A 147 3.69 7.34 11.18
C GLY A 147 4.88 7.71 10.30
N ARG A 148 6.07 7.37 10.77
CA ARG A 148 7.34 7.60 10.08
C ARG A 148 7.74 6.41 9.23
N ALA A 149 8.16 6.67 7.99
CA ALA A 149 8.60 5.61 7.06
C ALA A 149 9.88 4.91 7.53
N ASP A 150 10.86 5.65 8.05
CA ASP A 150 12.11 5.10 8.59
C ASP A 150 11.88 4.29 9.88
N GLU A 151 10.95 4.71 10.71
CA GLU A 151 10.55 3.96 11.91
C GLU A 151 9.86 2.64 11.57
N ASN A 152 8.93 2.65 10.60
CA ASN A 152 8.28 1.42 10.12
C ASN A 152 9.33 0.42 9.56
N ALA A 153 10.36 0.91 8.86
CA ALA A 153 11.46 0.08 8.38
C ALA A 153 12.32 -0.48 9.53
N ARG A 154 12.57 0.31 10.57
CA ARG A 154 13.30 -0.13 11.76
C ARG A 154 12.52 -1.23 12.51
N LEU A 155 11.21 -1.03 12.68
CA LEU A 155 10.34 -2.02 13.31
C LEU A 155 10.25 -3.32 12.49
N LEU A 156 10.25 -3.22 11.15
CA LEU A 156 10.32 -4.41 10.28
C LEU A 156 11.62 -5.16 10.48
N ARG A 157 12.76 -4.47 10.59
CA ARG A 157 14.06 -5.09 10.89
C ARG A 157 14.03 -5.89 12.21
N GLU A 158 13.48 -5.28 13.26
CA GLU A 158 13.35 -5.95 14.57
C GLU A 158 12.40 -7.14 14.51
N PHE A 159 11.32 -7.02 13.74
CA PHE A 159 10.39 -8.10 13.52
C PHE A 159 11.04 -9.27 12.76
N ILE A 160 11.81 -8.99 11.71
CA ILE A 160 12.60 -9.99 10.98
C ILE A 160 13.57 -10.72 11.93
N ALA A 161 14.30 -9.97 12.76
CA ALA A 161 15.23 -10.57 13.72
C ALA A 161 14.51 -11.52 14.71
N MET A 162 13.35 -11.11 15.22
CA MET A 162 12.50 -11.93 16.09
C MET A 162 12.03 -13.21 15.39
N VAL A 163 11.55 -13.11 14.12
CA VAL A 163 11.12 -14.27 13.33
C VAL A 163 12.28 -15.24 13.11
N LYS A 164 13.46 -14.73 12.75
CA LYS A 164 14.68 -15.54 12.57
C LYS A 164 15.06 -16.29 13.85
N GLU A 165 14.99 -15.62 15.01
CA GLU A 165 15.25 -16.26 16.30
C GLU A 165 14.23 -17.34 16.63
N GLN A 166 12.93 -17.07 16.48
CA GLN A 166 11.86 -18.06 16.74
C GLN A 166 11.94 -19.28 15.83
N ARG A 167 12.32 -19.09 14.57
CA ARG A 167 12.36 -20.14 13.56
C ARG A 167 13.74 -20.77 13.38
N GLN A 168 14.76 -20.28 14.08
CA GLN A 168 16.16 -20.73 13.96
C GLN A 168 16.62 -20.80 12.50
N CYS A 169 16.31 -19.73 11.74
CA CYS A 169 16.63 -19.62 10.31
C CYS A 169 17.50 -18.38 10.04
N GLU A 170 18.25 -18.41 8.93
CA GLU A 170 19.14 -17.30 8.56
C GLU A 170 18.39 -16.20 7.80
N LYS A 171 17.37 -16.57 7.01
CA LYS A 171 16.65 -15.66 6.12
C LYS A 171 15.15 -15.91 6.18
N VAL A 172 14.39 -14.85 5.87
CA VAL A 172 12.94 -14.87 5.73
C VAL A 172 12.52 -14.52 4.30
N ASP A 173 11.27 -14.78 3.96
CA ASP A 173 10.63 -14.25 2.75
C ASP A 173 9.66 -13.12 3.14
N LEU A 174 9.66 -12.02 2.37
CA LEU A 174 8.74 -10.90 2.55
C LEU A 174 7.63 -10.97 1.51
N ILE A 175 6.38 -10.77 1.94
CA ILE A 175 5.21 -10.68 1.07
C ILE A 175 4.58 -9.29 1.27
N PRO A 176 5.15 -8.25 0.62
CA PRO A 176 4.56 -6.91 0.66
C PRO A 176 3.30 -6.86 -0.21
N VAL A 177 2.21 -6.40 0.40
CA VAL A 177 0.93 -6.18 -0.26
C VAL A 177 0.70 -4.68 -0.40
N SER A 178 0.40 -4.19 -1.61
CA SER A 178 0.03 -2.78 -1.81
C SER A 178 1.06 -1.80 -1.21
N MET A 179 0.63 -0.89 -0.30
CA MET A 179 1.50 0.03 0.43
C MET A 179 2.60 -0.68 1.25
N GLY A 180 2.46 -1.96 1.58
CA GLY A 180 3.51 -2.74 2.26
C GLY A 180 4.83 -2.75 1.48
N ALA A 181 4.79 -2.56 0.16
CA ALA A 181 5.97 -2.43 -0.69
C ALA A 181 6.84 -1.22 -0.31
N THR A 182 6.23 -0.09 0.07
CA THR A 182 6.97 1.12 0.47
C THR A 182 7.75 0.92 1.78
N VAL A 183 7.24 0.05 2.67
CA VAL A 183 7.95 -0.32 3.91
C VAL A 183 9.13 -1.24 3.60
N ALA A 184 8.95 -2.20 2.69
CA ALA A 184 10.02 -3.07 2.23
C ALA A 184 11.14 -2.27 1.53
N GLU A 185 10.80 -1.28 0.70
CA GLU A 185 11.78 -0.38 0.06
C GLU A 185 12.65 0.36 1.07
N MET A 186 12.02 0.97 2.08
CA MET A 186 12.76 1.67 3.14
C MET A 186 13.57 0.71 3.99
N TYR A 187 13.10 -0.51 4.22
CA TYR A 187 13.88 -1.55 4.88
C TYR A 187 15.15 -1.88 4.09
N PHE A 188 15.05 -2.13 2.79
CA PHE A 188 16.21 -2.42 1.96
C PHE A 188 17.18 -1.23 1.84
N GLU A 189 16.68 -0.01 1.79
CA GLU A 189 17.53 1.19 1.77
C GLU A 189 18.35 1.34 3.06
N LEU A 190 17.75 1.03 4.20
CA LEU A 190 18.37 1.25 5.50
C LEU A 190 19.13 0.02 6.01
N TYR A 191 18.64 -1.18 5.73
CA TYR A 191 19.05 -2.43 6.36
C TYR A 191 19.32 -3.59 5.39
N GLY A 192 19.24 -3.40 4.07
CA GLY A 192 19.50 -4.46 3.09
C GLY A 192 20.87 -5.12 3.22
N ALA A 193 21.86 -4.41 3.82
CA ALA A 193 23.18 -4.96 4.11
C ALA A 193 23.18 -6.10 5.17
N ASP A 194 22.11 -6.22 5.96
CA ASP A 194 21.96 -7.31 6.96
C ASP A 194 21.74 -8.67 6.29
N GLN A 195 21.30 -8.68 5.02
CA GLN A 195 21.07 -9.88 4.17
C GLN A 195 20.11 -10.90 4.79
N ASP A 196 19.11 -10.42 5.54
CA ASP A 196 18.14 -11.25 6.27
C ASP A 196 17.00 -11.78 5.41
N VAL A 197 16.87 -11.29 4.16
CA VAL A 197 15.78 -11.61 3.25
C VAL A 197 16.28 -12.48 2.11
N LYS A 198 15.52 -13.54 1.78
CA LYS A 198 15.78 -14.39 0.61
C LYS A 198 14.92 -14.00 -0.56
N ARG A 199 13.61 -13.76 -0.33
CA ARG A 199 12.64 -13.42 -1.38
C ARG A 199 11.77 -12.25 -0.99
N VAL A 200 11.36 -11.49 -2.01
CA VAL A 200 10.32 -10.48 -1.95
C VAL A 200 9.26 -10.83 -2.97
N ILE A 201 8.05 -11.14 -2.52
CA ILE A 201 6.93 -11.53 -3.38
C ILE A 201 5.88 -10.43 -3.29
N GLY A 202 5.97 -9.44 -4.16
CA GLY A 202 5.05 -8.30 -4.21
C GLY A 202 3.68 -8.71 -4.74
N VAL A 203 2.63 -8.53 -3.93
CA VAL A 203 1.24 -8.75 -4.33
C VAL A 203 0.57 -7.39 -4.50
N VAL A 204 0.22 -7.05 -5.74
CA VAL A 204 -0.29 -5.71 -6.15
C VAL A 204 0.49 -4.56 -5.51
N PRO A 205 1.83 -4.61 -5.53
CA PRO A 205 2.69 -3.74 -4.72
C PRO A 205 2.69 -2.32 -5.25
N ALA A 206 2.73 -1.32 -4.37
CA ALA A 206 2.76 0.09 -4.75
C ALA A 206 4.21 0.64 -4.70
N TYR A 207 5.14 0.06 -5.47
CA TYR A 207 6.56 0.43 -5.46
C TYR A 207 6.85 1.88 -5.88
N ASP A 208 6.11 2.43 -6.84
CA ASP A 208 6.16 3.86 -7.13
C ASP A 208 4.85 4.56 -6.75
N GLY A 209 4.21 4.08 -5.70
CA GLY A 209 3.00 4.67 -5.14
C GLY A 209 1.78 4.54 -6.06
N SER A 210 0.86 5.52 -5.91
CA SER A 210 -0.37 5.62 -6.68
C SER A 210 -0.65 7.07 -7.06
N ASP A 211 -0.99 7.31 -8.32
CA ASP A 211 -1.37 8.64 -8.81
C ASP A 211 -2.61 9.19 -8.12
N ILE A 212 -3.48 8.32 -7.60
CA ILE A 212 -4.61 8.73 -6.75
C ILE A 212 -4.12 9.56 -5.56
N ALA A 213 -3.07 9.10 -4.86
CA ALA A 213 -2.53 9.81 -3.71
C ALA A 213 -1.98 11.18 -4.10
N ALA A 214 -1.27 11.26 -5.23
CA ALA A 214 -0.74 12.52 -5.75
C ALA A 214 -1.86 13.50 -6.15
N ASP A 215 -2.89 13.00 -6.84
CA ASP A 215 -4.04 13.81 -7.28
C ASP A 215 -4.83 14.34 -6.07
N LEU A 216 -5.08 13.51 -5.06
CA LEU A 216 -5.73 13.94 -3.81
C LEU A 216 -4.94 15.04 -3.09
N VAL A 217 -3.61 14.88 -2.97
CA VAL A 217 -2.73 15.86 -2.32
C VAL A 217 -2.62 17.13 -3.15
N ALA A 218 -2.55 17.04 -4.47
CA ALA A 218 -2.54 18.20 -5.37
C ALA A 218 -3.86 18.99 -5.35
N GLY A 219 -4.98 18.31 -5.04
CA GLY A 219 -6.35 18.82 -5.20
C GLY A 219 -6.88 18.67 -6.62
N ASP A 220 -6.20 17.87 -7.44
CA ASP A 220 -6.56 17.52 -8.82
C ASP A 220 -7.56 16.36 -8.82
N ILE A 221 -8.79 16.64 -8.41
CA ILE A 221 -9.84 15.63 -8.24
C ILE A 221 -11.02 15.85 -9.18
N ASN A 222 -11.58 14.75 -9.65
CA ASN A 222 -12.85 14.75 -10.36
C ASN A 222 -14.01 14.75 -9.36
N THR A 223 -14.74 15.85 -9.27
CA THR A 223 -15.87 16.01 -8.35
C THR A 223 -17.20 15.51 -8.93
N ASP A 224 -17.23 15.06 -10.19
CA ASP A 224 -18.46 14.58 -10.84
C ASP A 224 -18.87 13.19 -10.29
N ASP A 225 -17.90 12.42 -9.78
CA ASP A 225 -18.12 11.10 -9.18
C ASP A 225 -17.72 11.09 -7.68
N CYS A 226 -18.45 11.89 -6.91
CA CYS A 226 -18.20 11.96 -5.45
C CYS A 226 -18.61 10.70 -4.71
N ASP A 227 -19.47 9.86 -5.28
CA ASP A 227 -19.92 8.61 -4.67
C ASP A 227 -18.76 7.61 -4.52
N ALA A 228 -17.90 7.50 -5.53
CA ALA A 228 -16.70 6.66 -5.45
C ALA A 228 -15.76 7.07 -4.29
N LEU A 229 -15.62 8.38 -4.02
CA LEU A 229 -14.84 8.85 -2.87
C LEU A 229 -15.50 8.46 -1.54
N LEU A 230 -16.81 8.61 -1.45
CA LEU A 230 -17.55 8.26 -0.23
C LEU A 230 -17.46 6.76 0.05
N GLU A 231 -17.61 5.91 -0.96
CA GLU A 231 -17.49 4.45 -0.84
C GLU A 231 -16.09 3.99 -0.44
N MET A 232 -15.05 4.72 -0.85
CA MET A 232 -13.68 4.44 -0.46
C MET A 232 -13.38 4.81 1.01
N LEU A 233 -14.04 5.85 1.55
CA LEU A 233 -13.74 6.42 2.86
C LEU A 233 -14.69 5.97 3.98
N LEU A 234 -15.91 5.54 3.64
CA LEU A 234 -17.00 5.30 4.59
C LEU A 234 -17.60 3.90 4.40
N SER A 235 -18.32 3.43 5.41
CA SER A 235 -19.14 2.23 5.23
C SER A 235 -20.23 2.50 4.18
N ARG A 236 -20.64 1.45 3.45
CA ARG A 236 -21.69 1.54 2.41
C ARG A 236 -22.94 2.29 2.89
N ARG A 237 -23.40 2.03 4.12
CA ARG A 237 -24.58 2.67 4.71
C ARG A 237 -24.41 4.17 4.92
N GLU A 238 -23.20 4.58 5.34
CA GLU A 238 -22.86 6.00 5.55
C GLU A 238 -22.67 6.71 4.21
N ALA A 239 -21.97 6.08 3.27
CA ALA A 239 -21.78 6.59 1.91
C ALA A 239 -23.14 6.86 1.24
N GLU A 240 -24.10 5.91 1.26
CA GLU A 240 -25.44 6.08 0.71
C GLU A 240 -26.21 7.25 1.33
N LYS A 241 -26.09 7.47 2.65
CA LYS A 241 -26.77 8.58 3.34
C LYS A 241 -26.20 9.94 2.93
N ILE A 242 -24.88 10.03 2.88
CA ILE A 242 -24.19 11.28 2.54
C ILE A 242 -24.35 11.59 1.06
N SER A 243 -24.25 10.60 0.18
CA SER A 243 -24.52 10.72 -1.25
C SER A 243 -25.90 11.31 -1.53
N LYS A 244 -26.96 10.77 -0.93
CA LYS A 244 -28.32 11.33 -1.05
C LYS A 244 -28.39 12.80 -0.65
N LEU A 245 -27.72 13.19 0.43
CA LEU A 245 -27.69 14.58 0.86
C LEU A 245 -26.93 15.45 -0.15
N MET A 246 -25.79 14.98 -0.65
CA MET A 246 -24.96 15.70 -1.62
C MET A 246 -25.70 15.92 -2.95
N HIS A 247 -26.46 14.95 -3.43
CA HIS A 247 -27.28 15.08 -4.65
C HIS A 247 -28.43 16.09 -4.51
N MET A 248 -28.83 16.45 -3.30
CA MET A 248 -29.83 17.50 -3.05
C MET A 248 -29.23 18.90 -3.07
N MET A 249 -27.90 19.04 -2.98
CA MET A 249 -27.19 20.32 -2.96
C MET A 249 -26.98 20.86 -4.39
N PRO A 250 -26.83 22.19 -4.56
CA PRO A 250 -26.38 22.75 -5.83
C PRO A 250 -24.99 22.24 -6.19
N LYS A 251 -24.75 21.82 -7.45
CA LYS A 251 -23.48 21.24 -7.90
C LYS A 251 -22.25 22.05 -7.43
N LYS A 252 -22.27 23.37 -7.57
CA LYS A 252 -21.16 24.23 -7.14
C LYS A 252 -20.83 24.12 -5.64
N VAL A 253 -21.84 23.85 -4.80
CA VAL A 253 -21.65 23.64 -3.36
C VAL A 253 -21.11 22.24 -3.10
N THR A 254 -21.63 21.24 -3.80
CA THR A 254 -21.12 19.85 -3.73
C THR A 254 -19.66 19.79 -4.14
N ASP A 255 -19.29 20.39 -5.26
CA ASP A 255 -17.88 20.46 -5.72
C ASP A 255 -16.98 21.13 -4.67
N GLY A 256 -17.44 22.24 -4.08
CA GLY A 256 -16.74 22.91 -2.99
C GLY A 256 -16.58 22.05 -1.74
N ALA A 257 -17.62 21.33 -1.37
CA ALA A 257 -17.62 20.43 -0.21
C ALA A 257 -16.67 19.24 -0.39
N VAL A 258 -16.68 18.61 -1.57
CA VAL A 258 -15.76 17.48 -1.88
C VAL A 258 -14.31 17.98 -1.84
N ARG A 259 -13.99 19.10 -2.46
CA ARG A 259 -12.64 19.70 -2.41
C ARG A 259 -12.21 20.07 -1.00
N ALA A 260 -13.11 20.60 -0.18
CA ALA A 260 -12.82 20.91 1.22
C ALA A 260 -12.57 19.66 2.06
N LEU A 261 -13.37 18.62 1.87
CA LEU A 261 -13.21 17.32 2.52
C LEU A 261 -11.83 16.70 2.21
N VAL A 262 -11.50 16.59 0.92
CA VAL A 262 -10.21 16.02 0.49
C VAL A 262 -9.04 16.84 1.01
N ARG A 263 -9.11 18.17 0.87
CA ARG A 263 -8.06 19.06 1.39
C ARG A 263 -7.88 18.91 2.89
N ALA A 264 -8.96 18.95 3.67
CA ALA A 264 -8.91 18.81 5.12
C ALA A 264 -8.33 17.46 5.54
N ALA A 265 -8.71 16.35 4.85
CA ALA A 265 -8.16 15.04 5.09
C ALA A 265 -6.66 14.98 4.77
N CYS A 266 -6.25 15.42 3.57
CA CYS A 266 -4.84 15.40 3.17
C CYS A 266 -3.96 16.24 4.11
N GLU A 267 -4.37 17.46 4.44
CA GLU A 267 -3.60 18.33 5.33
C GLU A 267 -3.59 17.83 6.78
N SER A 268 -4.60 17.05 7.21
CA SER A 268 -4.63 16.48 8.55
C SER A 268 -3.78 15.22 8.69
N VAL A 269 -3.84 14.30 7.72
CA VAL A 269 -3.26 12.95 7.92
C VAL A 269 -2.19 12.54 6.90
N VAL A 270 -2.07 13.24 5.76
CA VAL A 270 -1.08 12.90 4.73
C VAL A 270 0.14 13.78 4.80
N ILE A 271 -0.06 15.12 4.83
CA ILE A 271 1.04 16.09 4.65
C ILE A 271 2.15 15.91 5.69
N ASN A 272 1.81 15.63 6.94
CA ASN A 272 2.77 15.45 8.03
C ASN A 272 3.13 13.98 8.32
N SER A 273 2.81 13.04 7.44
CA SER A 273 3.13 11.62 7.58
C SER A 273 4.15 11.17 6.54
N SER A 274 5.40 10.93 6.93
CA SER A 274 6.43 10.48 5.97
C SER A 274 6.13 9.10 5.38
N ALA A 275 5.37 8.24 6.07
CA ALA A 275 4.92 6.96 5.52
C ALA A 275 3.93 7.18 4.36
N MET A 276 2.99 8.11 4.50
CA MET A 276 2.02 8.46 3.44
C MET A 276 2.70 9.08 2.21
N TRP A 277 3.81 9.78 2.38
CA TRP A 277 4.60 10.27 1.23
C TRP A 277 5.26 9.12 0.46
N GLY A 278 5.39 7.95 1.05
CA GLY A 278 5.84 6.74 0.38
C GLY A 278 4.95 6.29 -0.78
N ILE A 279 3.67 6.65 -0.78
CA ILE A 279 2.73 6.32 -1.87
C ILE A 279 2.55 7.44 -2.90
N ILE A 280 3.29 8.55 -2.82
CA ILE A 280 3.30 9.60 -3.85
C ILE A 280 4.28 9.19 -4.96
N PRO A 281 3.83 9.09 -6.25
CA PRO A 281 4.71 8.71 -7.35
C PRO A 281 5.95 9.58 -7.46
N SER A 282 7.08 8.97 -7.83
CA SER A 282 8.38 9.64 -7.87
C SER A 282 8.43 10.84 -8.82
N GLU A 283 7.66 10.83 -9.91
CA GLU A 283 7.54 11.97 -10.84
C GLU A 283 6.78 13.15 -10.24
N ARG A 284 5.77 12.88 -9.41
CA ARG A 284 4.91 13.91 -8.80
C ARG A 284 5.52 14.49 -7.51
N TYR A 285 6.39 13.74 -6.85
CA TYR A 285 6.97 14.05 -5.54
C TYR A 285 7.64 15.44 -5.49
N PRO A 286 8.55 15.85 -6.43
CA PRO A 286 9.29 17.10 -6.27
C PRO A 286 8.38 18.34 -6.17
N ALA A 287 7.37 18.44 -7.03
CA ALA A 287 6.44 19.57 -7.05
C ALA A 287 5.58 19.63 -5.78
N LEU A 288 5.09 18.47 -5.32
CA LEU A 288 4.28 18.40 -4.10
C LEU A 288 5.12 18.65 -2.85
N ARG A 289 6.35 18.10 -2.79
CA ARG A 289 7.30 18.36 -1.72
C ARG A 289 7.58 19.84 -1.57
N ASP A 290 7.90 20.53 -2.66
CA ASP A 290 8.21 21.96 -2.63
C ASP A 290 7.01 22.81 -2.18
N LYS A 291 5.80 22.38 -2.55
CA LYS A 291 4.55 23.03 -2.15
C LYS A 291 4.23 22.86 -0.65
N TYR A 292 4.42 21.67 -0.11
CA TYR A 292 3.91 21.32 1.22
C TYR A 292 4.98 21.12 2.30
N LEU A 293 6.22 20.78 1.92
CA LEU A 293 7.33 20.53 2.83
C LEU A 293 8.49 21.51 2.65
N GLY A 294 8.22 22.67 2.03
CA GLY A 294 9.27 23.64 1.69
C GLY A 294 9.80 24.48 2.86
N ASP A 295 9.12 24.49 4.00
CA ASP A 295 9.53 25.24 5.19
C ASP A 295 10.48 24.47 6.10
N SER A 296 11.12 25.17 7.05
CA SER A 296 12.09 24.57 7.98
C SER A 296 11.46 23.66 9.03
N ALA A 297 10.15 23.78 9.29
CA ALA A 297 9.47 22.90 10.25
C ALA A 297 9.44 21.43 9.74
N HIS A 298 9.48 21.26 8.42
CA HIS A 298 9.48 19.94 7.77
C HIS A 298 10.88 19.39 7.45
N ASP A 299 11.99 20.02 7.87
CA ASP A 299 13.34 19.59 7.48
C ASP A 299 13.62 18.11 7.84
N ALA A 300 13.26 17.69 9.04
CA ALA A 300 13.48 16.32 9.49
C ALA A 300 12.67 15.31 8.69
N MET A 301 11.39 15.61 8.43
CA MET A 301 10.52 14.78 7.62
C MET A 301 10.97 14.74 6.16
N ARG A 302 11.36 15.90 5.61
CA ARG A 302 11.87 16.02 4.23
C ARG A 302 13.09 15.14 4.01
N ALA A 303 14.01 15.05 4.98
CA ALA A 303 15.17 14.17 4.89
C ALA A 303 14.78 12.69 4.70
N VAL A 304 13.73 12.23 5.38
CA VAL A 304 13.19 10.87 5.25
C VAL A 304 12.49 10.68 3.92
N THR A 305 11.60 11.61 3.55
CA THR A 305 10.82 11.51 2.30
C THR A 305 11.67 11.66 1.05
N ASP A 306 12.70 12.53 1.05
CA ASP A 306 13.67 12.66 -0.04
C ASP A 306 14.53 11.40 -0.21
N ARG A 307 14.87 10.71 0.89
CA ARG A 307 15.55 9.43 0.84
C ARG A 307 14.66 8.39 0.18
N HIS A 308 13.43 8.25 0.62
CA HIS A 308 12.47 7.29 0.06
C HIS A 308 12.16 7.60 -1.42
N TRP A 309 11.99 8.87 -1.78
CA TRP A 309 11.84 9.29 -3.17
C TRP A 309 13.00 8.84 -4.07
N ARG A 310 14.26 8.98 -3.60
CA ARG A 310 15.43 8.51 -4.35
C ARG A 310 15.41 7.00 -4.57
N VAL A 311 14.93 6.23 -3.61
CA VAL A 311 14.75 4.78 -3.74
C VAL A 311 13.75 4.47 -4.85
N ARG A 312 12.54 5.03 -4.78
CA ARG A 312 11.49 4.78 -5.78
C ARG A 312 11.90 5.19 -7.18
N ARG A 313 12.48 6.38 -7.32
CA ARG A 313 12.99 6.86 -8.60
C ARG A 313 14.07 5.96 -9.21
N ASN A 314 14.82 5.26 -8.39
CA ASN A 314 15.92 4.38 -8.78
C ASN A 314 15.63 2.92 -8.38
N ILE A 315 14.39 2.50 -8.41
CA ILE A 315 13.96 1.18 -7.92
C ILE A 315 14.74 0.03 -8.58
N LYS A 316 15.06 0.13 -9.86
CA LYS A 316 15.86 -0.87 -10.58
C LYS A 316 17.27 -1.01 -10.01
N GLU A 317 17.85 0.06 -9.53
CA GLU A 317 19.17 0.04 -8.88
C GLU A 317 19.10 -0.61 -7.50
N LEU A 318 18.04 -0.34 -6.73
CA LEU A 318 17.79 -1.05 -5.47
C LEU A 318 17.68 -2.56 -5.73
N VAL A 319 16.84 -2.96 -6.67
CA VAL A 319 16.63 -4.38 -7.02
C VAL A 319 17.94 -5.03 -7.45
N ARG A 320 18.70 -4.41 -8.34
CA ARG A 320 20.02 -4.92 -8.78
C ARG A 320 20.97 -5.11 -7.61
N ARG A 321 21.09 -4.13 -6.72
CA ARG A 321 21.94 -4.18 -5.53
C ARG A 321 21.53 -5.34 -4.60
N GLU A 322 20.26 -5.54 -4.38
CA GLU A 322 19.77 -6.61 -3.52
C GLU A 322 19.87 -8.00 -4.20
N GLN A 323 19.73 -8.08 -5.52
CA GLN A 323 20.02 -9.31 -6.26
C GLN A 323 21.50 -9.73 -6.17
N GLU A 324 22.42 -8.78 -6.16
CA GLU A 324 23.85 -9.05 -5.89
C GLU A 324 24.09 -9.64 -4.47
N ARG A 325 23.14 -9.38 -3.54
CA ARG A 325 23.08 -9.97 -2.20
C ARG A 325 22.24 -11.25 -2.13
N SER A 326 21.90 -11.81 -3.29
CA SER A 326 21.10 -13.02 -3.45
C SER A 326 19.64 -12.91 -2.99
N VAL A 327 19.05 -11.71 -3.04
CA VAL A 327 17.61 -11.51 -2.84
C VAL A 327 16.89 -11.71 -4.17
N GLU A 328 15.84 -12.50 -4.17
CA GLU A 328 14.97 -12.76 -5.32
C GLU A 328 13.72 -11.89 -5.26
N PHE A 329 13.42 -11.16 -6.34
CA PHE A 329 12.22 -10.32 -6.43
C PHE A 329 11.20 -10.93 -7.39
N TYR A 330 9.94 -10.91 -6.99
CA TYR A 330 8.79 -11.38 -7.75
C TYR A 330 7.67 -10.35 -7.64
N ASN A 331 6.98 -10.05 -8.76
CA ASN A 331 5.89 -9.07 -8.76
C ASN A 331 4.63 -9.66 -9.38
N ILE A 332 3.50 -9.47 -8.73
CA ILE A 332 2.20 -9.87 -9.21
C ILE A 332 1.33 -8.61 -9.30
N CYS A 333 1.03 -8.20 -10.53
CA CYS A 333 0.44 -6.91 -10.85
C CYS A 333 -0.96 -7.05 -11.42
N GLY A 334 -1.89 -6.20 -11.00
CA GLY A 334 -3.14 -6.01 -11.73
C GLY A 334 -2.98 -5.03 -12.89
N CYS A 335 -3.76 -5.21 -13.95
CA CYS A 335 -3.72 -4.36 -15.12
C CYS A 335 -5.04 -4.32 -15.89
N GLY A 336 -5.16 -3.44 -16.88
CA GLY A 336 -6.31 -3.35 -17.77
C GLY A 336 -7.51 -2.55 -17.23
N LYS A 337 -7.48 -2.14 -15.97
CA LYS A 337 -8.47 -1.25 -15.36
C LYS A 337 -7.99 0.20 -15.39
N ARG A 338 -8.91 1.15 -15.28
CA ARG A 338 -8.60 2.55 -14.99
C ARG A 338 -8.45 2.75 -13.49
N LEU A 339 -7.76 3.79 -13.07
CA LEU A 339 -7.82 4.25 -11.69
C LEU A 339 -9.27 4.64 -11.32
N VAL A 340 -9.56 4.63 -10.02
CA VAL A 340 -10.89 5.07 -9.52
C VAL A 340 -11.25 6.45 -10.05
N PRO A 341 -12.53 6.71 -10.36
CA PRO A 341 -12.97 7.92 -11.11
C PRO A 341 -12.67 9.25 -10.42
N ILE A 342 -12.39 9.24 -9.10
CA ILE A 342 -12.02 10.45 -8.36
C ILE A 342 -10.65 11.01 -8.79
N ALA A 343 -9.75 10.15 -9.30
CA ALA A 343 -8.42 10.54 -9.75
C ALA A 343 -8.48 11.28 -11.10
N ALA A 344 -7.73 12.37 -11.23
CA ALA A 344 -7.54 13.04 -12.51
C ALA A 344 -6.68 12.20 -13.48
N SER A 345 -5.84 11.32 -12.93
CA SER A 345 -4.94 10.40 -13.66
C SER A 345 -5.63 9.10 -14.09
N ASP A 346 -6.91 9.13 -14.44
CA ASP A 346 -7.74 7.95 -14.79
C ASP A 346 -7.29 7.22 -16.06
N SER A 347 -6.43 7.84 -16.87
CA SER A 347 -5.93 7.27 -18.14
C SER A 347 -4.87 6.19 -17.96
N LEU A 348 -4.36 5.95 -16.76
CA LEU A 348 -3.37 4.92 -16.48
C LEU A 348 -4.01 3.54 -16.41
N THR A 349 -3.33 2.52 -16.98
CA THR A 349 -3.70 1.12 -16.72
C THR A 349 -3.29 0.74 -15.30
N SER A 350 -4.18 0.06 -14.59
CA SER A 350 -4.05 -0.24 -13.17
C SER A 350 -4.89 -1.44 -12.75
N ASP A 351 -4.86 -1.72 -11.47
CA ASP A 351 -5.82 -2.59 -10.75
C ASP A 351 -6.95 -1.79 -10.07
N THR A 352 -7.22 -0.57 -10.51
CA THR A 352 -8.10 0.48 -9.97
C THR A 352 -7.45 1.38 -8.90
N ILE A 353 -6.44 0.93 -8.18
CA ILE A 353 -5.76 1.67 -7.09
C ILE A 353 -4.29 1.92 -7.41
N VAL A 354 -3.55 0.90 -7.84
CA VAL A 354 -2.12 0.98 -8.13
C VAL A 354 -1.89 0.92 -9.65
N PRO A 355 -1.25 1.91 -10.26
CA PRO A 355 -0.87 1.85 -11.66
C PRO A 355 0.05 0.67 -11.95
N THR A 356 -0.16 0.01 -13.08
CA THR A 356 0.62 -1.17 -13.47
C THR A 356 2.12 -0.88 -13.57
N TYR A 357 2.52 0.33 -13.99
CA TYR A 357 3.93 0.74 -14.04
C TYR A 357 4.56 0.75 -12.65
N SER A 358 3.80 1.18 -11.63
CA SER A 358 4.23 1.21 -10.23
C SER A 358 4.40 -0.22 -9.70
N ALA A 359 3.37 -1.06 -9.84
CA ALA A 359 3.37 -2.43 -9.33
C ALA A 359 4.47 -3.30 -9.96
N SER A 360 4.80 -3.07 -11.23
CA SER A 360 5.79 -3.82 -11.98
C SER A 360 7.22 -3.28 -11.86
N MET A 361 7.46 -2.24 -11.08
CA MET A 361 8.76 -1.54 -11.03
C MET A 361 9.20 -1.05 -12.42
N GLY A 362 8.29 -0.43 -13.19
CA GLY A 362 8.60 0.32 -14.40
C GLY A 362 8.33 -0.41 -15.72
N ALA A 363 7.41 -1.38 -15.78
CA ALA A 363 6.91 -1.87 -17.07
C ALA A 363 6.23 -0.73 -17.84
N GLN A 364 6.58 -0.60 -19.12
CA GLN A 364 5.94 0.34 -20.02
C GLN A 364 4.54 -0.14 -20.35
N CYS A 365 3.56 0.73 -20.14
CA CYS A 365 2.15 0.40 -20.33
C CYS A 365 1.46 1.44 -21.21
N ALA A 366 0.61 0.99 -22.12
CA ALA A 366 -0.31 1.88 -22.84
C ALA A 366 -1.52 2.24 -21.96
N PRO A 367 -2.16 3.39 -22.19
CA PRO A 367 -3.45 3.70 -21.58
C PRO A 367 -4.50 2.61 -21.90
N PRO A 368 -5.51 2.39 -21.01
CA PRO A 368 -6.57 1.41 -21.26
C PRO A 368 -7.24 1.57 -22.62
N GLY A 369 -7.31 0.47 -23.38
CA GLY A 369 -7.85 0.44 -24.73
C GLY A 369 -6.92 1.00 -25.83
N ARG A 370 -5.65 1.24 -25.51
CA ARG A 370 -4.61 1.62 -26.46
C ARG A 370 -3.54 0.53 -26.52
N THR A 371 -2.72 0.57 -27.57
CA THR A 371 -1.56 -0.31 -27.75
C THR A 371 -0.27 0.51 -27.70
N LEU A 372 0.82 -0.14 -27.33
CA LEU A 372 2.16 0.41 -27.45
C LEU A 372 2.55 0.55 -28.94
N SER A 373 3.29 1.60 -29.25
CA SER A 373 3.95 1.69 -30.55
C SER A 373 5.06 0.66 -30.59
N PRO A 374 5.16 -0.17 -31.66
CA PRO A 374 6.23 -1.16 -31.78
C PRO A 374 7.59 -0.49 -31.68
N GLY A 375 8.39 -0.85 -30.67
CA GLY A 375 9.79 -0.49 -30.58
C GLY A 375 10.64 -1.34 -31.53
N ARG A 376 11.74 -0.79 -32.11
CA ARG A 376 12.69 -1.56 -32.86
C ARG A 376 13.58 -2.39 -31.93
N GLY A 377 13.50 -3.73 -32.02
CA GLY A 377 14.41 -4.64 -31.33
C GLY A 377 13.99 -5.03 -29.93
N GLU A 378 12.74 -4.81 -29.56
CA GLU A 378 12.19 -5.28 -28.26
C GLU A 378 11.99 -6.80 -28.26
N PRO A 379 12.29 -7.52 -27.14
CA PRO A 379 12.05 -8.94 -27.03
C PRO A 379 10.55 -9.25 -27.11
N VAL A 380 10.13 -9.98 -28.13
CA VAL A 380 8.72 -10.30 -28.39
C VAL A 380 8.09 -11.08 -27.24
N ASP A 381 8.87 -11.90 -26.54
CA ASP A 381 8.41 -12.78 -25.46
C ASP A 381 7.87 -12.00 -24.24
N PHE A 382 8.24 -10.74 -24.08
CA PHE A 382 7.79 -9.88 -22.97
C PHE A 382 6.71 -8.85 -23.37
N ILE A 383 6.24 -8.89 -24.61
CA ILE A 383 5.13 -8.05 -25.05
C ILE A 383 3.82 -8.78 -24.78
N SER A 384 2.89 -8.12 -24.11
CA SER A 384 1.57 -8.70 -23.82
C SER A 384 0.83 -9.09 -25.12
N PRO A 385 -0.02 -10.13 -25.08
CA PRO A 385 -0.84 -10.52 -26.23
C PRO A 385 -1.75 -9.40 -26.75
N ARG A 386 -2.08 -8.41 -25.91
CA ARG A 386 -2.85 -7.21 -26.26
C ARG A 386 -2.00 -6.07 -26.78
N SER A 387 -0.67 -6.24 -26.81
CA SER A 387 0.30 -5.20 -27.21
C SER A 387 0.17 -3.90 -26.39
N ASP A 388 -0.25 -3.98 -25.15
CA ASP A 388 -0.46 -2.83 -24.27
C ASP A 388 0.52 -2.77 -23.08
N ILE A 389 1.28 -3.85 -22.83
CA ILE A 389 2.31 -3.92 -21.78
C ILE A 389 3.60 -4.49 -22.39
N ASN A 390 4.73 -3.83 -22.10
CA ASN A 390 6.08 -4.31 -22.36
C ASN A 390 6.74 -4.66 -21.01
N ALA A 391 6.70 -5.93 -20.63
CA ALA A 391 7.30 -6.43 -19.40
C ALA A 391 8.82 -6.36 -19.39
N ALA A 392 9.50 -6.33 -20.57
CA ALA A 392 10.95 -6.21 -20.66
C ALA A 392 11.49 -4.93 -20.00
N SER A 393 10.65 -3.91 -19.86
CA SER A 393 11.01 -2.66 -19.18
C SER A 393 10.83 -2.69 -17.66
N ALA A 394 10.26 -3.75 -17.07
CA ALA A 394 10.19 -3.94 -15.62
C ALA A 394 11.60 -4.16 -15.00
N ALA A 395 11.70 -4.05 -13.66
CA ALA A 395 12.97 -4.33 -12.98
C ALA A 395 13.35 -5.83 -13.01
N VAL A 396 12.36 -6.71 -13.00
CA VAL A 396 12.50 -8.17 -13.06
C VAL A 396 11.52 -8.75 -14.08
N PRO A 397 11.82 -8.64 -15.40
CA PRO A 397 10.88 -8.97 -16.45
C PRO A 397 10.38 -10.43 -16.41
N ASP A 398 11.28 -11.37 -16.16
CA ASP A 398 11.05 -12.80 -16.08
C ASP A 398 10.34 -13.26 -14.79
N ARG A 399 10.22 -12.37 -13.82
CA ARG A 399 9.58 -12.64 -12.51
C ARG A 399 8.46 -11.66 -12.19
N THR A 400 7.81 -11.11 -13.24
CA THR A 400 6.66 -10.21 -13.12
C THR A 400 5.48 -10.78 -13.89
N TRP A 401 4.35 -10.99 -13.18
CA TRP A 401 3.08 -11.48 -13.73
C TRP A 401 2.04 -10.38 -13.75
N PHE A 402 1.19 -10.39 -14.78
CA PHE A 402 0.15 -9.39 -15.02
C PHE A 402 -1.22 -10.04 -15.14
N TYR A 403 -2.15 -9.63 -14.27
CA TYR A 403 -3.53 -10.11 -14.25
C TYR A 403 -4.47 -9.05 -14.80
N TYR A 404 -4.97 -9.27 -16.01
CA TYR A 404 -5.92 -8.36 -16.65
C TYR A 404 -7.27 -8.34 -15.95
N ASN A 405 -7.87 -7.14 -15.86
CA ASN A 405 -9.20 -6.89 -15.30
C ASN A 405 -9.36 -7.27 -13.82
N MET A 406 -8.28 -7.53 -13.12
CA MET A 406 -8.26 -7.73 -11.67
C MET A 406 -8.31 -6.38 -10.97
N GLU A 407 -9.24 -6.22 -10.04
CA GLU A 407 -9.30 -5.06 -9.13
C GLU A 407 -8.38 -5.31 -7.91
N HIS A 408 -7.92 -4.23 -7.30
CA HIS A 408 -6.93 -4.29 -6.23
C HIS A 408 -7.30 -5.27 -5.10
N GLU A 409 -8.52 -5.14 -4.59
CA GLU A 409 -9.03 -5.98 -3.50
C GLU A 409 -9.19 -7.46 -3.90
N GLN A 410 -9.39 -7.74 -5.19
CA GLN A 410 -9.59 -9.09 -5.70
C GLN A 410 -8.30 -9.93 -5.72
N ALA A 411 -7.13 -9.30 -5.62
CA ALA A 411 -5.86 -10.03 -5.55
C ALA A 411 -5.83 -11.03 -4.38
N ALA A 412 -6.39 -10.65 -3.24
CA ALA A 412 -6.44 -11.48 -2.04
C ALA A 412 -7.46 -12.63 -2.12
N GLU A 413 -8.38 -12.58 -3.08
CA GLU A 413 -9.41 -13.62 -3.31
C GLU A 413 -9.10 -14.52 -4.51
N ASN A 414 -8.08 -14.14 -5.32
CA ASN A 414 -7.73 -14.85 -6.53
C ASN A 414 -6.89 -16.12 -6.20
N LYS A 415 -7.55 -17.28 -6.25
CA LYS A 415 -6.90 -18.57 -5.93
C LYS A 415 -5.70 -18.88 -6.82
N ASN A 416 -5.76 -18.53 -8.11
CA ASN A 416 -4.64 -18.78 -9.05
C ASN A 416 -3.43 -17.90 -8.70
N LEU A 417 -3.66 -16.64 -8.34
CA LEU A 417 -2.62 -15.73 -7.86
C LEU A 417 -2.00 -16.24 -6.56
N LEU A 418 -2.84 -16.63 -5.59
CA LEU A 418 -2.38 -17.12 -4.30
C LEU A 418 -1.63 -18.46 -4.42
N ASP A 419 -2.02 -19.32 -5.36
CA ASP A 419 -1.29 -20.55 -5.71
C ASP A 419 0.10 -20.21 -6.25
N LEU A 420 0.22 -19.22 -7.15
CA LEU A 420 1.51 -18.73 -7.63
C LEU A 420 2.39 -18.21 -6.47
N VAL A 421 1.85 -17.37 -5.59
CA VAL A 421 2.57 -16.87 -4.39
C VAL A 421 3.10 -18.02 -3.56
N ALA A 422 2.24 -19.01 -3.29
CA ALA A 422 2.61 -20.18 -2.49
C ALA A 422 3.68 -21.03 -3.17
N LYS A 423 3.60 -21.26 -4.48
CA LYS A 423 4.62 -21.97 -5.25
C LYS A 423 5.96 -21.26 -5.22
N ILE A 424 5.98 -19.93 -5.40
CA ILE A 424 7.19 -19.13 -5.27
C ILE A 424 7.78 -19.26 -3.86
N ALA A 425 6.95 -19.14 -2.82
CA ALA A 425 7.40 -19.22 -1.43
C ALA A 425 7.92 -20.62 -1.04
N SER A 426 7.37 -21.69 -1.65
CA SER A 426 7.70 -23.08 -1.33
C SER A 426 8.80 -23.68 -2.19
N SER A 427 9.21 -23.04 -3.28
CA SER A 427 10.21 -23.62 -4.19
C SER A 427 11.62 -23.49 -3.64
N ASP A 428 12.44 -24.53 -3.83
CA ASP A 428 13.87 -24.48 -3.57
C ASP A 428 14.65 -23.80 -4.70
N GLU A 429 14.13 -23.89 -5.94
CA GLU A 429 14.72 -23.28 -7.12
C GLU A 429 14.02 -21.97 -7.49
N PRO A 430 14.73 -21.02 -8.10
CA PRO A 430 14.12 -19.80 -8.61
C PRO A 430 13.05 -20.10 -9.67
N ILE A 431 11.88 -19.51 -9.48
CA ILE A 431 10.75 -19.59 -10.41
C ILE A 431 10.77 -18.36 -11.36
N ASP A 432 10.37 -18.56 -12.61
CA ASP A 432 10.16 -17.50 -13.58
C ASP A 432 8.92 -17.78 -14.46
N VAL A 433 8.57 -16.82 -15.32
CA VAL A 433 7.40 -16.91 -16.21
C VAL A 433 7.51 -18.01 -17.26
N PHE A 434 8.70 -18.54 -17.50
CA PHE A 434 8.97 -19.60 -18.50
C PHE A 434 8.93 -20.99 -17.84
N THR A 435 9.22 -21.08 -16.56
CA THR A 435 9.22 -22.34 -15.81
C THR A 435 7.86 -22.71 -15.24
N MET A 436 6.86 -21.80 -15.32
CA MET A 436 5.52 -21.95 -14.75
C MET A 436 4.42 -21.82 -15.82
N PRO A 437 4.27 -22.77 -16.73
CA PRO A 437 3.30 -22.67 -17.83
C PRO A 437 1.84 -22.60 -17.37
N GLU A 438 1.52 -23.12 -16.17
CA GLU A 438 0.20 -22.98 -15.54
C GLU A 438 -0.09 -21.58 -15.01
N HIS A 439 0.94 -20.74 -14.85
CA HIS A 439 0.86 -19.33 -14.48
C HIS A 439 1.49 -18.47 -15.58
N PRO A 440 0.80 -18.29 -16.73
CA PRO A 440 1.36 -17.47 -17.81
C PRO A 440 1.59 -16.03 -17.36
N GLN A 441 2.64 -15.38 -17.89
CA GLN A 441 3.02 -14.01 -17.53
C GLN A 441 1.85 -13.02 -17.65
N PHE A 442 0.99 -13.20 -18.66
CA PHE A 442 -0.20 -12.39 -18.90
C PHE A 442 -1.45 -13.26 -18.81
N ALA A 443 -2.23 -13.09 -17.78
CA ALA A 443 -3.44 -13.87 -17.52
C ALA A 443 -4.67 -12.97 -17.38
N ASP A 444 -5.83 -13.45 -17.83
CA ASP A 444 -7.09 -12.80 -17.51
C ASP A 444 -7.55 -13.21 -16.10
N TYR A 445 -8.02 -12.23 -15.32
CA TYR A 445 -8.69 -12.52 -14.05
C TYR A 445 -9.97 -13.31 -14.33
N LYS A 446 -10.04 -14.51 -13.76
CA LYS A 446 -11.25 -15.35 -13.78
C LYS A 446 -11.77 -15.40 -12.35
N LYS A 447 -13.05 -14.97 -12.18
CA LYS A 447 -13.74 -15.09 -10.89
C LYS A 447 -13.90 -16.55 -10.48
#